data_7ef97a7c4283785c3ad7f82983feef32
#
_entry.id   7ef97a7c4283785c3ad7f82983feef32
#
_cell.length_a   1.000
_cell.length_b   1.000
_cell.length_c   1.000
_cell.angle_alpha   90.00
_cell.angle_beta   90.00
_cell.angle_gamma   90.00
#
_symmetry.space_group_name_H-M   'P 1'
#
loop_
_entity.id
_entity.type
_entity.pdbx_description
1 polymer ?
#
loop_
_entity_poly.entity_id
_entity_poly.type
_entity_poly.pdbx_seq_one_letter_code
_entity_poly.pdbx_strand_id
1 'polypeptide(L)'
;MRCLECQNNKLTSLILGENQMLEKLNCANNQLTQLNLNNMSALKELNCANNQLTVLDVSSSPNLTKLWLKNNQLTSLNLDNNPNLNFTYTDFYNSDFNNVYTVTLNPDRTFDLSTLPRGFEINRVTGWVNGTVKGNILTVNEGTKVVYYGYQCITGGIMDASFTLDVTGTGGSTGGGSTGGGSTGGTVPPVTPPSGGGSTGGSGGSDGGAGIAVLAIGGAAVAGLVGYSVYNHVAAQKLRALLPPDVSLPENRAKTALLLWDTAGRPEPAEAPAFADVADPDTAKAAQWCVEQGLMKRRLNGRFGPDGTVPAYRILNAYRQLTG
;
A
#
# COMPACT_ATOMS: atom_id res chain seq x y z
N MET A 1 -13.39 13.74 27.20
CA MET A 1 -12.12 12.97 27.02
C MET A 1 -11.39 13.59 25.84
N ARG A 2 -10.05 13.82 25.93
CA ARG A 2 -9.26 14.39 24.82
C ARG A 2 -8.42 13.36 24.07
N CYS A 3 -8.08 12.26 24.69
CA CYS A 3 -7.28 11.19 24.12
C CYS A 3 -7.93 9.84 24.41
N LEU A 4 -8.03 8.99 23.37
CA LEU A 4 -8.45 7.61 23.49
C LEU A 4 -7.41 6.72 22.81
N GLU A 5 -6.82 5.81 23.59
CA GLU A 5 -5.88 4.82 23.12
C GLU A 5 -6.46 3.42 23.37
N CYS A 6 -6.84 2.72 22.32
CA CYS A 6 -7.43 1.39 22.36
C CYS A 6 -6.79 0.44 21.33
N GLN A 7 -5.55 0.74 20.93
CA GLN A 7 -4.80 -0.07 19.97
C GLN A 7 -4.45 -1.46 20.52
N ASN A 8 -4.08 -2.37 19.63
CA ASN A 8 -3.62 -3.74 19.93
C ASN A 8 -4.67 -4.58 20.70
N ASN A 9 -5.92 -4.49 20.25
CA ASN A 9 -7.04 -5.25 20.78
C ASN A 9 -7.71 -6.08 19.66
N LYS A 10 -8.86 -6.66 19.95
CA LYS A 10 -9.69 -7.43 19.01
C LYS A 10 -11.04 -6.75 18.78
N LEU A 11 -11.06 -5.41 18.81
CA LEU A 11 -12.29 -4.65 18.65
C LEU A 11 -12.82 -4.81 17.22
N THR A 12 -14.06 -5.23 17.09
CA THR A 12 -14.81 -5.30 15.82
C THR A 12 -15.66 -4.07 15.58
N SER A 13 -15.94 -3.30 16.65
CA SER A 13 -16.67 -2.03 16.60
C SER A 13 -16.12 -1.06 17.64
N LEU A 14 -16.24 0.24 17.37
CA LEU A 14 -15.86 1.32 18.28
C LEU A 14 -16.90 2.43 18.18
N ILE A 15 -17.59 2.68 19.29
CA ILE A 15 -18.61 3.73 19.41
C ILE A 15 -18.02 4.88 20.20
N LEU A 16 -17.78 6.00 19.53
CA LEU A 16 -17.16 7.18 20.14
C LEU A 16 -18.17 8.09 20.87
N GLY A 17 -19.47 7.95 20.56
CA GLY A 17 -20.53 8.75 21.20
C GLY A 17 -20.35 10.27 21.00
N GLU A 18 -20.72 11.05 21.98
CA GLU A 18 -20.69 12.53 21.95
C GLU A 18 -19.32 13.11 22.39
N ASN A 19 -18.21 12.44 22.09
CA ASN A 19 -16.87 12.87 22.48
C ASN A 19 -16.28 13.97 21.58
N GLN A 20 -17.00 15.06 21.35
CA GLN A 20 -16.64 16.18 20.47
C GLN A 20 -15.29 16.84 20.81
N MET A 21 -14.80 16.67 22.06
CA MET A 21 -13.51 17.20 22.52
C MET A 21 -12.35 16.23 22.31
N LEU A 22 -12.56 15.12 21.58
CA LEU A 22 -11.52 14.13 21.32
C LEU A 22 -10.51 14.73 20.33
N GLU A 23 -9.26 14.89 20.77
CA GLU A 23 -8.17 15.43 19.96
C GLU A 23 -7.28 14.33 19.37
N LYS A 24 -7.19 13.18 20.05
CA LYS A 24 -6.34 12.06 19.63
C LYS A 24 -7.08 10.74 19.77
N LEU A 25 -7.12 9.98 18.68
CA LEU A 25 -7.66 8.62 18.63
C LEU A 25 -6.61 7.66 18.07
N ASN A 26 -6.26 6.65 18.86
CA ASN A 26 -5.46 5.52 18.40
C ASN A 26 -6.24 4.22 18.59
N CYS A 27 -6.75 3.69 17.49
CA CYS A 27 -7.46 2.40 17.43
C CYS A 27 -6.75 1.41 16.49
N ALA A 28 -5.45 1.59 16.27
CA ALA A 28 -4.65 0.72 15.40
C ALA A 28 -4.60 -0.73 15.90
N ASN A 29 -4.34 -1.67 14.99
CA ASN A 29 -4.22 -3.10 15.30
C ASN A 29 -5.47 -3.66 16.00
N ASN A 30 -6.62 -3.51 15.35
CA ASN A 30 -7.91 -4.06 15.74
C ASN A 30 -8.57 -4.77 14.53
N GLN A 31 -9.86 -5.06 14.62
CA GLN A 31 -10.64 -5.72 13.58
C GLN A 31 -11.84 -4.85 13.15
N LEU A 32 -11.66 -3.52 13.18
CA LEU A 32 -12.73 -2.57 12.85
C LEU A 32 -13.04 -2.63 11.35
N THR A 33 -14.31 -2.84 11.01
CA THR A 33 -14.82 -2.78 9.63
C THR A 33 -15.41 -1.41 9.30
N GLN A 34 -15.76 -0.63 10.34
CA GLN A 34 -16.29 0.72 10.23
C GLN A 34 -15.74 1.58 11.37
N LEU A 35 -15.57 2.88 11.11
CA LEU A 35 -15.21 3.88 12.11
C LEU A 35 -16.01 5.14 11.84
N ASN A 36 -16.91 5.48 12.76
CA ASN A 36 -17.74 6.69 12.68
C ASN A 36 -17.05 7.83 13.41
N LEU A 37 -16.67 8.87 12.67
CA LEU A 37 -16.02 10.08 13.17
C LEU A 37 -16.93 11.32 13.13
N ASN A 38 -18.25 11.13 12.99
CA ASN A 38 -19.19 12.24 13.00
C ASN A 38 -19.04 13.07 14.29
N ASN A 39 -19.10 14.39 14.16
CA ASN A 39 -18.93 15.35 15.25
C ASN A 39 -17.55 15.37 15.92
N MET A 40 -16.50 14.79 15.31
CA MET A 40 -15.13 14.79 15.87
C MET A 40 -14.32 16.00 15.39
N SER A 41 -14.89 17.21 15.49
CA SER A 41 -14.30 18.44 14.98
C SER A 41 -12.98 18.85 15.68
N ALA A 42 -12.76 18.39 16.92
CA ALA A 42 -11.52 18.65 17.66
C ALA A 42 -10.38 17.68 17.31
N LEU A 43 -10.64 16.63 16.52
CA LEU A 43 -9.68 15.57 16.23
C LEU A 43 -8.49 16.10 15.41
N LYS A 44 -7.29 15.90 15.95
CA LYS A 44 -5.99 16.32 15.38
C LYS A 44 -5.14 15.16 14.93
N GLU A 45 -5.22 14.02 15.64
CA GLU A 45 -4.44 12.82 15.35
C GLU A 45 -5.36 11.60 15.30
N LEU A 46 -5.32 10.87 14.20
CA LEU A 46 -6.05 9.61 14.01
C LEU A 46 -5.08 8.52 13.58
N ASN A 47 -5.01 7.46 14.36
CA ASN A 47 -4.34 6.22 13.97
C ASN A 47 -5.36 5.08 13.93
N CYS A 48 -5.76 4.66 12.73
CA CYS A 48 -6.63 3.52 12.47
C CYS A 48 -5.94 2.44 11.62
N ALA A 49 -4.59 2.44 11.57
CA ALA A 49 -3.82 1.47 10.82
C ALA A 49 -4.09 0.02 11.28
N ASN A 50 -3.89 -0.94 10.37
CA ASN A 50 -4.08 -2.37 10.66
C ASN A 50 -5.49 -2.69 11.19
N ASN A 51 -6.49 -2.36 10.40
CA ASN A 51 -7.89 -2.70 10.60
C ASN A 51 -8.50 -3.28 9.29
N GLN A 52 -9.81 -3.33 9.18
CA GLN A 52 -10.54 -3.86 8.02
C GLN A 52 -11.50 -2.81 7.43
N LEU A 53 -11.12 -1.52 7.53
CA LEU A 53 -11.96 -0.43 7.05
C LEU A 53 -12.05 -0.45 5.53
N THR A 54 -13.26 -0.44 4.98
CA THR A 54 -13.52 -0.30 3.54
C THR A 54 -13.85 1.14 3.14
N VAL A 55 -14.32 1.93 4.10
CA VAL A 55 -14.63 3.36 3.97
C VAL A 55 -14.11 4.08 5.21
N LEU A 56 -13.53 5.25 5.02
CA LEU A 56 -13.17 6.17 6.09
C LEU A 56 -13.60 7.59 5.69
N ASP A 57 -14.48 8.19 6.46
CA ASP A 57 -14.91 9.59 6.30
C ASP A 57 -14.30 10.44 7.42
N VAL A 58 -13.41 11.36 7.05
CA VAL A 58 -12.73 12.31 7.94
C VAL A 58 -13.21 13.75 7.72
N SER A 59 -14.26 13.94 6.95
CA SER A 59 -14.78 15.28 6.59
C SER A 59 -15.24 16.10 7.81
N SER A 60 -15.69 15.43 8.87
CA SER A 60 -16.09 16.06 10.15
C SER A 60 -14.90 16.41 11.05
N SER A 61 -13.66 16.19 10.62
CA SER A 61 -12.44 16.43 11.40
C SER A 61 -11.48 17.41 10.69
N PRO A 62 -11.88 18.68 10.46
CA PRO A 62 -11.10 19.63 9.65
C PRO A 62 -9.77 20.03 10.31
N ASN A 63 -9.62 19.80 11.61
CA ASN A 63 -8.40 20.07 12.37
C ASN A 63 -7.39 18.93 12.37
N LEU A 64 -7.64 17.88 11.56
CA LEU A 64 -6.76 16.72 11.47
C LEU A 64 -5.40 17.13 10.89
N THR A 65 -4.32 16.82 11.62
CA THR A 65 -2.94 17.12 11.25
C THR A 65 -2.10 15.86 10.98
N LYS A 66 -2.52 14.71 11.57
CA LYS A 66 -1.83 13.43 11.42
C LYS A 66 -2.86 12.32 11.19
N LEU A 67 -2.60 11.47 10.20
CA LEU A 67 -3.48 10.37 9.82
C LEU A 67 -2.63 9.13 9.47
N TRP A 68 -2.87 8.01 10.17
CA TRP A 68 -2.29 6.70 9.87
C TRP A 68 -3.41 5.72 9.58
N LEU A 69 -3.40 5.15 8.37
CA LEU A 69 -4.47 4.28 7.88
C LEU A 69 -3.98 3.09 7.03
N LYS A 70 -2.68 2.79 7.09
CA LYS A 70 -2.10 1.65 6.38
C LYS A 70 -2.75 0.32 6.78
N ASN A 71 -2.68 -0.68 5.89
CA ASN A 71 -3.22 -2.01 6.12
C ASN A 71 -4.71 -1.98 6.48
N ASN A 72 -5.50 -1.37 5.62
CA ASN A 72 -6.95 -1.41 5.59
C ASN A 72 -7.44 -1.93 4.22
N GLN A 73 -8.71 -1.78 3.93
CA GLN A 73 -9.33 -2.18 2.67
C GLN A 73 -9.95 -0.97 1.93
N LEU A 74 -9.36 0.23 2.12
CA LEU A 74 -9.90 1.46 1.53
C LEU A 74 -9.71 1.44 0.01
N THR A 75 -10.78 1.69 -0.73
CA THR A 75 -10.75 1.88 -2.18
C THR A 75 -10.59 3.34 -2.56
N SER A 76 -10.97 4.24 -1.66
CA SER A 76 -10.96 5.69 -1.86
C SER A 76 -10.79 6.41 -0.53
N LEU A 77 -10.37 7.66 -0.60
CA LEU A 77 -10.28 8.56 0.54
C LEU A 77 -10.39 10.00 0.05
N ASN A 78 -11.29 10.78 0.65
CA ASN A 78 -11.43 12.20 0.38
C ASN A 78 -10.89 13.02 1.56
N LEU A 79 -9.92 13.89 1.31
CA LEU A 79 -9.27 14.75 2.28
C LEU A 79 -9.45 16.25 1.97
N ASP A 80 -10.37 16.60 1.07
CA ASP A 80 -10.58 18.00 0.66
C ASP A 80 -10.95 18.89 1.86
N ASN A 81 -11.58 18.33 2.90
CA ASN A 81 -11.95 19.03 4.13
C ASN A 81 -10.87 18.98 5.23
N ASN A 82 -9.66 18.49 4.94
CA ASN A 82 -8.57 18.33 5.93
C ASN A 82 -7.31 19.09 5.50
N PRO A 83 -7.38 20.43 5.32
CA PRO A 83 -6.28 21.23 4.76
C PRO A 83 -5.03 21.29 5.66
N ASN A 84 -5.18 20.94 6.94
CA ASN A 84 -4.10 20.99 7.93
C ASN A 84 -3.28 19.69 8.02
N LEU A 85 -3.61 18.67 7.20
CA LEU A 85 -2.86 17.42 7.20
C LEU A 85 -1.40 17.65 6.80
N ASN A 86 -0.51 17.21 7.68
CA ASN A 86 0.91 17.22 7.39
C ASN A 86 1.31 15.86 6.80
N PHE A 87 1.51 15.81 5.50
CA PHE A 87 1.86 14.58 4.76
C PHE A 87 3.20 13.98 5.17
N THR A 88 4.07 14.71 5.86
CA THR A 88 5.32 14.16 6.44
C THR A 88 5.03 13.17 7.57
N TYR A 89 3.89 13.31 8.25
CA TYR A 89 3.45 12.46 9.36
C TYR A 89 2.23 11.60 9.01
N THR A 90 1.88 11.51 7.73
CA THR A 90 0.83 10.61 7.25
C THR A 90 1.48 9.45 6.51
N ASP A 91 0.82 8.30 6.48
CA ASP A 91 1.32 7.09 5.79
C ASP A 91 1.33 7.23 4.25
N PHE A 92 0.89 8.39 3.69
CA PHE A 92 0.73 8.59 2.25
C PHE A 92 2.00 8.41 1.43
N TYR A 93 3.17 8.67 2.03
CA TYR A 93 4.47 8.55 1.37
C TYR A 93 5.30 7.38 1.88
N ASN A 94 4.75 6.56 2.79
CA ASN A 94 5.43 5.35 3.24
C ASN A 94 5.00 4.16 2.38
N SER A 95 5.97 3.41 1.90
CA SER A 95 5.86 2.22 1.07
C SER A 95 4.99 1.08 1.62
N ASP A 96 4.50 1.23 2.83
CA ASP A 96 3.69 0.24 3.53
C ASP A 96 2.18 0.56 3.43
N PHE A 97 1.80 1.41 2.48
CA PHE A 97 0.42 1.78 2.24
C PHE A 97 -0.29 0.64 1.50
N ASN A 98 -0.71 -0.35 2.23
CA ASN A 98 -1.41 -1.52 1.71
C ASN A 98 -2.92 -1.41 1.99
N ASN A 99 -3.62 -0.63 1.18
CA ASN A 99 -5.06 -0.73 1.09
C ASN A 99 -5.40 -1.72 -0.03
N VAL A 100 -5.81 -2.90 0.36
CA VAL A 100 -6.12 -4.00 -0.55
C VAL A 100 -7.59 -4.35 -0.41
N TYR A 101 -8.33 -4.20 -1.49
CA TYR A 101 -9.73 -4.57 -1.57
C TYR A 101 -9.89 -5.76 -2.53
N THR A 102 -10.69 -6.76 -2.14
CA THR A 102 -10.93 -7.92 -2.99
C THR A 102 -12.16 -7.71 -3.86
N VAL A 103 -12.02 -7.92 -5.16
CA VAL A 103 -13.12 -7.85 -6.13
C VAL A 103 -13.30 -9.19 -6.85
N THR A 104 -14.54 -9.58 -7.09
CA THR A 104 -14.88 -10.76 -7.89
C THR A 104 -15.12 -10.32 -9.34
N LEU A 105 -14.34 -10.87 -10.26
CA LEU A 105 -14.47 -10.55 -11.68
C LEU A 105 -15.61 -11.33 -12.33
N ASN A 106 -16.22 -10.70 -13.33
CA ASN A 106 -17.06 -11.40 -14.30
C ASN A 106 -16.21 -12.40 -15.11
N PRO A 107 -16.85 -13.40 -15.77
CA PRO A 107 -16.14 -14.39 -16.60
C PRO A 107 -15.30 -13.78 -17.73
N ASP A 108 -15.68 -12.62 -18.26
CA ASP A 108 -14.96 -11.84 -19.26
C ASP A 108 -13.84 -10.97 -18.70
N ARG A 109 -13.49 -11.17 -17.41
CA ARG A 109 -12.47 -10.43 -16.66
C ARG A 109 -12.79 -8.95 -16.48
N THR A 110 -14.06 -8.59 -16.47
CA THR A 110 -14.52 -7.23 -16.17
C THR A 110 -15.00 -7.08 -14.73
N PHE A 111 -15.01 -5.83 -14.25
CA PHE A 111 -15.58 -5.46 -12.96
C PHE A 111 -16.21 -4.06 -13.07
N ASP A 112 -17.43 -3.91 -12.54
CA ASP A 112 -18.11 -2.61 -12.49
C ASP A 112 -17.66 -1.83 -11.25
N LEU A 113 -16.87 -0.79 -11.46
CA LEU A 113 -16.34 0.09 -10.41
C LEU A 113 -17.43 0.86 -9.66
N SER A 114 -18.64 0.97 -10.21
CA SER A 114 -19.77 1.60 -9.52
C SER A 114 -20.29 0.79 -8.34
N THR A 115 -19.91 -0.49 -8.26
CA THR A 115 -20.26 -1.40 -7.15
C THR A 115 -19.28 -1.30 -5.97
N LEU A 116 -18.19 -0.53 -6.10
CA LEU A 116 -17.24 -0.30 -5.02
C LEU A 116 -17.88 0.42 -3.82
N PRO A 117 -17.27 0.33 -2.62
CA PRO A 117 -17.71 1.06 -1.45
C PRO A 117 -17.91 2.55 -1.72
N ARG A 118 -18.91 3.14 -1.04
CA ARG A 118 -19.28 4.54 -1.19
C ARG A 118 -18.07 5.48 -1.08
N GLY A 119 -17.99 6.46 -1.96
CA GLY A 119 -16.94 7.48 -2.00
C GLY A 119 -15.86 7.21 -3.06
N PHE A 120 -15.92 6.10 -3.79
CA PHE A 120 -15.04 5.90 -4.93
C PHE A 120 -15.50 6.77 -6.12
N GLU A 121 -14.61 7.65 -6.58
CA GLU A 121 -14.82 8.54 -7.71
C GLU A 121 -13.75 8.26 -8.77
N ILE A 122 -14.16 7.75 -9.92
CA ILE A 122 -13.26 7.31 -10.99
C ILE A 122 -12.38 8.45 -11.55
N ASN A 123 -12.89 9.68 -11.53
CA ASN A 123 -12.15 10.87 -11.97
C ASN A 123 -10.98 11.25 -11.03
N ARG A 124 -10.93 10.69 -9.84
CA ARG A 124 -9.81 10.83 -8.90
C ARG A 124 -8.74 9.77 -9.10
N VAL A 125 -8.96 8.80 -9.98
CA VAL A 125 -7.95 7.76 -10.26
C VAL A 125 -6.89 8.31 -11.21
N THR A 126 -5.63 8.28 -10.80
CA THR A 126 -4.51 8.86 -11.55
C THR A 126 -3.77 7.86 -12.43
N GLY A 127 -4.11 6.59 -12.38
CA GLY A 127 -3.52 5.58 -13.24
C GLY A 127 -3.96 4.17 -12.86
N TRP A 128 -4.03 3.30 -13.85
CA TRP A 128 -4.33 1.89 -13.70
C TRP A 128 -3.14 1.05 -14.15
N VAL A 129 -2.86 -0.02 -13.42
CA VAL A 129 -1.83 -0.99 -13.75
C VAL A 129 -2.45 -2.38 -13.76
N ASN A 130 -2.19 -3.14 -14.80
CA ASN A 130 -2.75 -4.47 -15.05
C ASN A 130 -4.24 -4.48 -15.41
N GLY A 131 -4.77 -3.33 -15.82
CA GLY A 131 -6.14 -3.20 -16.31
C GLY A 131 -6.35 -1.88 -17.03
N THR A 132 -7.44 -1.79 -17.77
CA THR A 132 -7.92 -0.59 -18.46
C THR A 132 -9.35 -0.29 -18.08
N VAL A 133 -9.73 0.99 -18.08
CA VAL A 133 -11.07 1.41 -17.69
C VAL A 133 -11.73 2.19 -18.81
N LYS A 134 -12.98 1.83 -19.08
CA LYS A 134 -13.86 2.55 -20.00
C LYS A 134 -15.20 2.80 -19.32
N GLY A 135 -15.56 4.06 -19.11
CA GLY A 135 -16.68 4.40 -18.23
C GLY A 135 -16.43 3.86 -16.81
N ASN A 136 -17.36 3.10 -16.26
CA ASN A 136 -17.20 2.45 -14.95
C ASN A 136 -16.71 1.01 -15.04
N ILE A 137 -16.37 0.51 -16.21
CA ILE A 137 -15.97 -0.89 -16.39
C ILE A 137 -14.46 -0.98 -16.42
N LEU A 138 -13.90 -1.69 -15.44
CA LEU A 138 -12.52 -2.12 -15.41
C LEU A 138 -12.40 -3.44 -16.18
N THR A 139 -11.52 -3.50 -17.16
CA THR A 139 -11.11 -4.73 -17.86
C THR A 139 -9.71 -5.10 -17.39
N VAL A 140 -9.56 -6.29 -16.85
CA VAL A 140 -8.31 -6.76 -16.24
C VAL A 140 -7.50 -7.58 -17.25
N ASN A 141 -6.18 -7.29 -17.34
CA ASN A 141 -5.27 -8.00 -18.22
C ASN A 141 -5.23 -9.50 -17.89
N GLU A 142 -5.07 -10.32 -18.92
CA GLU A 142 -4.98 -11.78 -18.78
C GLU A 142 -3.81 -12.19 -17.88
N GLY A 143 -3.98 -13.25 -17.10
CA GLY A 143 -2.97 -13.76 -16.16
C GLY A 143 -2.74 -12.90 -14.92
N THR A 144 -3.35 -11.73 -14.81
CA THR A 144 -3.22 -10.81 -13.68
C THR A 144 -4.05 -11.26 -12.48
N LYS A 145 -3.46 -11.15 -11.29
CA LYS A 145 -4.13 -11.42 -9.99
C LYS A 145 -4.34 -10.15 -9.16
N VAL A 146 -3.71 -9.04 -9.52
CA VAL A 146 -3.79 -7.77 -8.78
C VAL A 146 -3.81 -6.61 -9.76
N VAL A 147 -4.73 -5.68 -9.55
CA VAL A 147 -4.80 -4.39 -10.24
C VAL A 147 -4.39 -3.30 -9.27
N TYR A 148 -3.50 -2.40 -9.67
CA TYR A 148 -3.07 -1.26 -8.87
C TYR A 148 -3.60 0.04 -9.47
N TYR A 149 -3.84 1.01 -8.61
CA TYR A 149 -4.22 2.37 -9.01
C TYR A 149 -3.76 3.40 -7.99
N GLY A 150 -3.55 4.63 -8.44
CA GLY A 150 -3.39 5.79 -7.58
C GLY A 150 -4.73 6.50 -7.42
N TYR A 151 -5.12 6.85 -6.20
CA TYR A 151 -6.33 7.61 -5.93
C TYR A 151 -5.96 8.99 -5.36
N GLN A 152 -6.40 10.06 -6.03
CA GLN A 152 -6.14 11.43 -5.59
C GLN A 152 -7.07 11.79 -4.44
N CYS A 153 -6.53 11.80 -3.23
CA CYS A 153 -7.28 12.11 -2.02
C CYS A 153 -7.48 13.62 -1.80
N ILE A 154 -6.47 14.40 -2.20
CA ILE A 154 -6.40 15.86 -2.14
C ILE A 154 -5.40 16.32 -3.20
N THR A 155 -5.38 17.61 -3.55
CA THR A 155 -4.36 18.17 -4.45
C THR A 155 -2.96 17.85 -3.95
N GLY A 156 -2.17 17.12 -4.75
CA GLY A 156 -0.81 16.68 -4.41
C GLY A 156 -0.72 15.45 -3.50
N GLY A 157 -1.84 14.90 -3.00
CA GLY A 157 -1.87 13.71 -2.16
C GLY A 157 -2.51 12.53 -2.88
N ILE A 158 -1.72 11.49 -3.21
CA ILE A 158 -2.18 10.28 -3.89
C ILE A 158 -2.06 9.09 -2.94
N MET A 159 -3.15 8.36 -2.78
CA MET A 159 -3.22 7.07 -2.11
C MET A 159 -2.95 5.97 -3.15
N ASP A 160 -1.98 5.11 -2.86
CA ASP A 160 -1.81 3.88 -3.62
C ASP A 160 -2.75 2.80 -3.08
N ALA A 161 -3.52 2.18 -3.95
CA ALA A 161 -4.45 1.13 -3.60
C ALA A 161 -4.42 -0.01 -4.62
N SER A 162 -4.96 -1.15 -4.26
CA SER A 162 -5.02 -2.30 -5.15
C SER A 162 -6.28 -3.13 -4.97
N PHE A 163 -6.68 -3.78 -6.06
CA PHE A 163 -7.66 -4.84 -6.05
C PHE A 163 -6.98 -6.20 -6.14
N THR A 164 -7.22 -7.09 -5.19
CA THR A 164 -6.96 -8.52 -5.34
C THR A 164 -8.15 -9.14 -6.05
N LEU A 165 -7.87 -9.95 -7.05
CA LEU A 165 -8.89 -10.50 -7.94
C LEU A 165 -9.28 -11.90 -7.51
N ASP A 166 -10.55 -12.08 -7.17
CA ASP A 166 -11.15 -13.40 -7.03
C ASP A 166 -11.77 -13.80 -8.37
N VAL A 167 -11.24 -14.89 -8.95
CA VAL A 167 -11.65 -15.44 -10.24
C VAL A 167 -12.48 -16.71 -10.01
N THR A 168 -13.40 -16.69 -9.06
CA THR A 168 -14.32 -17.80 -8.83
C THR A 168 -15.34 -17.88 -9.95
N GLY A 169 -14.96 -18.56 -11.05
CA GLY A 169 -15.84 -18.74 -12.21
C GLY A 169 -15.25 -19.46 -13.41
N THR A 170 -13.98 -19.83 -13.41
CA THR A 170 -13.45 -20.76 -14.42
C THR A 170 -13.75 -22.19 -13.99
N GLY A 171 -14.99 -22.61 -14.14
CA GLY A 171 -15.38 -23.99 -14.12
C GLY A 171 -14.64 -24.73 -15.23
N GLY A 172 -13.60 -25.45 -14.89
CA GLY A 172 -13.01 -26.46 -15.76
C GLY A 172 -14.07 -27.49 -16.05
N SER A 173 -14.67 -27.41 -17.23
CA SER A 173 -15.49 -28.47 -17.79
C SER A 173 -14.55 -29.61 -18.19
N THR A 174 -14.48 -30.65 -17.35
CA THR A 174 -14.18 -31.99 -17.79
C THR A 174 -15.45 -32.80 -17.64
N GLY A 175 -15.99 -33.20 -18.78
CA GLY A 175 -17.21 -33.97 -18.90
C GLY A 175 -17.14 -35.36 -18.28
N GLY A 176 -18.30 -35.85 -17.94
CA GLY A 176 -18.52 -37.26 -17.60
C GLY A 176 -19.73 -37.48 -16.73
N GLY A 177 -20.84 -37.59 -17.34
CA GLY A 177 -21.99 -38.49 -17.19
C GLY A 177 -22.55 -38.97 -15.85
N SER A 178 -23.86 -38.78 -15.78
CA SER A 178 -24.87 -39.76 -15.34
C SER A 178 -25.40 -39.73 -13.91
N THR A 179 -26.65 -39.34 -13.84
CA THR A 179 -27.81 -39.89 -13.08
C THR A 179 -27.81 -39.99 -11.57
N GLY A 180 -28.88 -39.41 -10.99
CA GLY A 180 -29.70 -40.11 -9.98
C GLY A 180 -29.82 -39.50 -8.61
N GLY A 181 -30.89 -38.81 -8.35
CA GLY A 181 -31.85 -39.03 -7.28
C GLY A 181 -31.48 -38.82 -5.81
N GLY A 182 -32.32 -38.03 -5.13
CA GLY A 182 -32.71 -38.38 -3.76
C GLY A 182 -32.41 -37.34 -2.66
N SER A 183 -33.46 -36.65 -2.30
CA SER A 183 -33.80 -35.97 -1.06
C SER A 183 -33.24 -36.56 0.25
N THR A 184 -32.81 -35.77 1.21
CA THR A 184 -33.40 -35.58 2.55
C THR A 184 -32.38 -34.96 3.51
N GLY A 185 -32.90 -34.16 4.41
CA GLY A 185 -32.22 -33.35 5.41
C GLY A 185 -31.42 -34.12 6.48
N GLY A 186 -30.61 -33.35 7.20
CA GLY A 186 -29.89 -33.84 8.38
C GLY A 186 -28.97 -32.85 8.98
N THR A 187 -29.30 -32.43 10.14
CA THR A 187 -28.69 -31.60 11.18
C THR A 187 -27.20 -31.77 11.37
N VAL A 188 -26.55 -30.64 11.70
CA VAL A 188 -25.16 -30.49 12.14
C VAL A 188 -24.94 -31.01 13.58
N PRO A 189 -23.81 -31.62 13.91
CA PRO A 189 -23.22 -31.48 15.24
C PRO A 189 -21.79 -30.89 15.22
N PRO A 190 -21.31 -30.32 16.33
CA PRO A 190 -20.07 -29.60 16.42
C PRO A 190 -18.85 -30.48 16.58
N VAL A 191 -17.72 -30.11 15.99
CA VAL A 191 -16.45 -30.84 16.15
C VAL A 191 -15.42 -29.95 16.85
N THR A 192 -14.93 -30.48 17.96
CA THR A 192 -13.80 -30.01 18.78
C THR A 192 -12.45 -30.23 18.07
N PRO A 193 -11.39 -29.42 18.39
CA PRO A 193 -10.08 -29.55 17.76
C PRO A 193 -9.21 -30.61 18.44
N PRO A 194 -8.32 -31.28 17.72
CA PRO A 194 -7.27 -32.09 18.34
C PRO A 194 -5.96 -31.28 18.46
N SER A 195 -5.34 -31.47 19.61
CA SER A 195 -4.02 -30.99 20.02
C SER A 195 -2.91 -31.95 19.57
N GLY A 196 -1.74 -31.35 19.27
CA GLY A 196 -0.48 -31.94 19.64
C GLY A 196 0.38 -32.62 18.59
N GLY A 197 1.59 -32.16 18.42
CA GLY A 197 2.80 -32.98 18.53
C GLY A 197 3.67 -33.19 17.29
N GLY A 198 4.90 -32.65 17.30
CA GLY A 198 6.12 -33.43 17.03
C GLY A 198 6.83 -33.30 15.68
N SER A 199 7.81 -32.46 15.61
CA SER A 199 9.24 -32.66 15.31
C SER A 199 9.73 -33.69 14.28
N THR A 200 10.65 -33.23 13.44
CA THR A 200 11.98 -33.68 12.94
C THR A 200 12.05 -33.50 11.43
N GLY A 201 12.94 -32.70 10.85
CA GLY A 201 14.36 -32.86 10.66
C GLY A 201 14.67 -33.49 9.29
N GLY A 202 15.41 -32.75 8.40
CA GLY A 202 16.00 -33.34 7.20
C GLY A 202 16.49 -32.31 6.18
N SER A 203 17.78 -32.14 6.13
CA SER A 203 18.58 -31.34 5.22
C SER A 203 18.63 -31.86 3.79
N GLY A 204 18.90 -30.94 2.81
CA GLY A 204 19.67 -31.29 1.63
C GLY A 204 19.24 -30.70 0.30
N GLY A 205 20.11 -29.87 -0.31
CA GLY A 205 20.44 -29.88 -1.73
C GLY A 205 19.80 -28.84 -2.65
N SER A 206 20.63 -27.90 -3.01
CA SER A 206 20.67 -26.99 -4.17
C SER A 206 19.94 -27.45 -5.44
N ASP A 207 19.23 -26.54 -6.14
CA ASP A 207 19.62 -25.92 -7.38
C ASP A 207 18.46 -25.06 -7.98
N GLY A 208 18.84 -23.94 -8.53
CA GLY A 208 18.30 -22.99 -9.43
C GLY A 208 16.94 -23.20 -10.09
N GLY A 209 16.04 -22.28 -9.80
CA GLY A 209 14.81 -22.08 -10.53
C GLY A 209 13.90 -21.13 -9.74
N ALA A 210 13.77 -19.88 -10.21
CA ALA A 210 12.89 -18.89 -9.61
C ALA A 210 11.41 -19.31 -9.75
N GLY A 211 11.00 -20.27 -8.93
CA GLY A 211 9.62 -20.66 -8.73
C GLY A 211 9.12 -19.92 -7.47
N ILE A 212 8.16 -19.03 -7.64
CA ILE A 212 7.46 -18.40 -6.52
C ILE A 212 6.68 -19.48 -5.79
N ALA A 213 7.25 -20.00 -4.70
CA ALA A 213 6.53 -20.88 -3.79
C ALA A 213 5.56 -20.05 -2.97
N VAL A 214 4.28 -20.14 -3.29
CA VAL A 214 3.19 -19.64 -2.47
C VAL A 214 3.05 -20.56 -1.27
N LEU A 215 3.67 -20.23 -0.16
CA LEU A 215 3.38 -20.83 1.13
C LEU A 215 2.16 -20.13 1.73
N ALA A 216 1.05 -20.82 1.78
CA ALA A 216 -0.15 -20.39 2.49
C ALA A 216 0.12 -20.45 4.01
N ILE A 217 0.49 -19.30 4.58
CA ILE A 217 0.54 -19.10 6.03
C ILE A 217 -0.24 -17.81 6.34
N GLY A 218 -1.41 -17.94 6.98
CA GLY A 218 -2.16 -16.86 7.63
C GLY A 218 -2.44 -15.62 6.77
N GLY A 219 -3.63 -15.53 6.23
CA GLY A 219 -4.09 -14.70 5.11
C GLY A 219 -3.89 -13.17 5.11
N ALA A 220 -3.21 -12.53 6.05
CA ALA A 220 -3.07 -11.06 6.02
C ALA A 220 -1.63 -10.56 5.78
N ALA A 221 -0.62 -11.28 6.26
CA ALA A 221 0.78 -10.81 6.15
C ALA A 221 1.40 -11.06 4.76
N VAL A 222 0.91 -12.08 4.03
CA VAL A 222 1.47 -12.47 2.72
C VAL A 222 0.98 -11.55 1.60
N ALA A 223 -0.24 -11.04 1.68
CA ALA A 223 -0.77 -10.10 0.69
C ALA A 223 0.03 -8.77 0.68
N GLY A 224 0.49 -8.29 1.82
CA GLY A 224 1.30 -7.09 1.94
C GLY A 224 2.68 -7.19 1.28
N LEU A 225 3.37 -8.32 1.47
CA LEU A 225 4.70 -8.56 0.88
C LEU A 225 4.63 -8.74 -0.64
N VAL A 226 3.61 -9.43 -1.14
CA VAL A 226 3.41 -9.62 -2.59
C VAL A 226 3.00 -8.30 -3.25
N GLY A 227 2.13 -7.51 -2.62
CA GLY A 227 1.72 -6.19 -3.10
C GLY A 227 2.91 -5.23 -3.24
N TYR A 228 3.75 -5.15 -2.23
CA TYR A 228 4.98 -4.35 -2.24
C TYR A 228 5.94 -4.77 -3.36
N SER A 229 6.17 -6.07 -3.54
CA SER A 229 7.07 -6.57 -4.58
C SER A 229 6.57 -6.21 -5.97
N VAL A 230 5.28 -6.36 -6.24
CA VAL A 230 4.69 -6.04 -7.55
C VAL A 230 4.65 -4.52 -7.77
N TYR A 231 4.27 -3.74 -6.77
CA TYR A 231 4.29 -2.27 -6.85
C TYR A 231 5.70 -1.75 -7.15
N ASN A 232 6.69 -2.26 -6.44
CA ASN A 232 8.09 -1.88 -6.68
C ASN A 232 8.56 -2.31 -8.08
N HIS A 233 8.14 -3.46 -8.57
CA HIS A 233 8.42 -3.94 -9.92
C HIS A 233 7.80 -3.03 -10.99
N VAL A 234 6.54 -2.64 -10.83
CA VAL A 234 5.86 -1.72 -11.74
C VAL A 234 6.48 -0.33 -11.72
N ALA A 235 6.84 0.16 -10.53
CA ALA A 235 7.55 1.43 -10.41
C ALA A 235 8.93 1.36 -11.10
N ALA A 236 9.62 0.24 -11.00
CA ALA A 236 10.88 0.00 -11.72
C ALA A 236 10.68 0.02 -13.25
N GLN A 237 9.62 -0.60 -13.76
CA GLN A 237 9.30 -0.55 -15.19
C GLN A 237 8.96 0.86 -15.66
N LYS A 238 8.15 1.60 -14.90
CA LYS A 238 7.82 3.02 -15.20
C LYS A 238 9.05 3.91 -15.15
N LEU A 239 9.92 3.73 -14.14
CA LEU A 239 11.17 4.46 -14.05
C LEU A 239 12.07 4.11 -15.24
N ARG A 240 12.20 2.84 -15.59
CA ARG A 240 12.98 2.40 -16.75
C ARG A 240 12.51 3.03 -18.06
N ALA A 241 11.20 3.21 -18.23
CA ALA A 241 10.61 3.85 -19.40
C ALA A 241 10.88 5.38 -19.46
N LEU A 242 11.15 6.02 -18.33
CA LEU A 242 11.46 7.45 -18.25
C LEU A 242 12.97 7.74 -18.37
N LEU A 243 13.81 6.75 -18.04
CA LEU A 243 15.26 6.91 -18.11
C LEU A 243 15.77 6.77 -19.54
N PRO A 244 16.86 7.49 -19.90
CA PRO A 244 17.58 7.26 -21.16
C PRO A 244 17.98 5.78 -21.32
N PRO A 245 18.13 5.27 -22.56
CA PRO A 245 18.43 3.85 -22.82
C PRO A 245 19.72 3.36 -22.18
N ASP A 246 20.70 4.23 -22.07
CA ASP A 246 22.04 4.01 -21.51
C ASP A 246 22.11 4.10 -19.98
N VAL A 247 21.08 4.62 -19.32
CA VAL A 247 21.03 4.76 -17.86
C VAL A 247 20.36 3.54 -17.24
N SER A 248 21.09 2.79 -16.41
CA SER A 248 20.52 1.65 -15.65
C SER A 248 19.71 2.08 -14.45
N LEU A 249 18.79 1.21 -14.01
CA LEU A 249 18.11 1.42 -12.72
C LEU A 249 19.12 1.41 -11.58
N PRO A 250 19.06 2.39 -10.64
CA PRO A 250 20.00 2.45 -9.53
C PRO A 250 19.79 1.27 -8.55
N GLU A 251 20.87 0.61 -8.18
CA GLU A 251 20.86 -0.58 -7.34
C GLU A 251 20.87 -0.25 -5.84
N ASN A 252 21.41 0.94 -5.49
CA ASN A 252 21.59 1.36 -4.11
C ASN A 252 21.39 2.87 -3.93
N ARG A 253 21.54 3.34 -2.69
CA ARG A 253 21.31 4.75 -2.34
C ARG A 253 22.32 5.69 -3.00
N ALA A 254 23.60 5.27 -3.13
CA ALA A 254 24.62 6.05 -3.80
C ALA A 254 24.26 6.31 -5.27
N LYS A 255 23.94 5.25 -6.02
CA LYS A 255 23.53 5.33 -7.43
C LYS A 255 22.19 6.08 -7.59
N THR A 256 21.28 5.97 -6.60
CA THR A 256 20.02 6.76 -6.61
C THR A 256 20.31 8.26 -6.45
N ALA A 257 21.18 8.63 -5.50
CA ALA A 257 21.53 10.04 -5.30
C ALA A 257 22.20 10.63 -6.55
N LEU A 258 23.14 9.92 -7.15
CA LEU A 258 23.80 10.32 -8.39
C LEU A 258 22.81 10.51 -9.54
N LEU A 259 21.90 9.55 -9.74
CA LEU A 259 20.86 9.66 -10.77
C LEU A 259 20.00 10.92 -10.60
N LEU A 260 19.52 11.18 -9.39
CA LEU A 260 18.65 12.34 -9.12
C LEU A 260 19.43 13.64 -9.26
N TRP A 261 20.67 13.68 -8.81
CA TRP A 261 21.56 14.83 -8.90
C TRP A 261 21.94 15.14 -10.36
N ASP A 262 22.27 14.10 -11.16
CA ASP A 262 22.51 14.21 -12.59
C ASP A 262 21.27 14.75 -13.34
N THR A 263 20.09 14.21 -13.00
CA THR A 263 18.82 14.67 -13.59
C THR A 263 18.55 16.14 -13.32
N ALA A 264 18.98 16.65 -12.16
CA ALA A 264 18.86 18.05 -11.80
C ALA A 264 19.97 18.95 -12.37
N GLY A 265 20.92 18.41 -13.12
CA GLY A 265 22.04 19.19 -13.70
C GLY A 265 23.20 19.39 -12.74
N ARG A 266 23.37 18.55 -11.74
CA ARG A 266 24.47 18.55 -10.75
C ARG A 266 24.59 19.84 -9.96
N PRO A 267 23.52 20.38 -9.34
CA PRO A 267 23.62 21.62 -8.55
C PRO A 267 24.50 21.43 -7.32
N GLU A 268 25.28 22.44 -6.98
CA GLU A 268 26.08 22.40 -5.75
C GLU A 268 25.15 22.37 -4.52
N PRO A 269 25.43 21.51 -3.52
CA PRO A 269 24.67 21.50 -2.27
C PRO A 269 24.93 22.81 -1.48
N ALA A 270 23.92 23.25 -0.72
CA ALA A 270 24.01 24.47 0.09
C ALA A 270 25.01 24.33 1.24
N GLU A 271 25.14 23.11 1.77
CA GLU A 271 26.09 22.78 2.83
C GLU A 271 27.17 21.83 2.33
N ALA A 272 28.35 21.86 2.94
CA ALA A 272 29.40 20.91 2.64
C ALA A 272 28.93 19.47 2.93
N PRO A 273 29.31 18.48 2.09
CA PRO A 273 28.95 17.09 2.32
C PRO A 273 29.39 16.58 3.69
N ALA A 274 28.42 16.11 4.51
CA ALA A 274 28.66 15.77 5.92
C ALA A 274 28.54 14.27 6.24
N PHE A 275 28.56 13.40 5.23
CA PHE A 275 28.38 11.95 5.41
C PHE A 275 29.74 11.22 5.48
N ALA A 276 30.16 10.86 6.70
CA ALA A 276 31.43 10.16 6.94
C ALA A 276 31.51 8.75 6.30
N ASP A 277 30.36 8.18 5.92
CA ASP A 277 30.25 6.87 5.29
C ASP A 277 30.17 6.91 3.75
N VAL A 278 30.40 8.07 3.15
CA VAL A 278 30.45 8.26 1.69
C VAL A 278 31.83 8.79 1.32
N ALA A 279 32.65 7.92 0.72
CA ALA A 279 34.04 8.26 0.39
C ALA A 279 34.20 8.97 -0.97
N ASP A 280 33.30 8.67 -1.93
CA ASP A 280 33.36 9.26 -3.27
C ASP A 280 32.83 10.69 -3.24
N PRO A 281 33.59 11.71 -3.72
CA PRO A 281 33.23 13.11 -3.64
C PRO A 281 31.92 13.47 -4.37
N ASP A 282 31.70 12.92 -5.55
CA ASP A 282 30.47 13.17 -6.33
C ASP A 282 29.26 12.57 -5.65
N THR A 283 29.39 11.33 -5.16
CA THR A 283 28.32 10.69 -4.36
C THR A 283 28.04 11.46 -3.08
N ALA A 284 29.06 12.02 -2.42
CA ALA A 284 28.90 12.82 -1.21
C ALA A 284 28.12 14.12 -1.49
N LYS A 285 28.44 14.83 -2.57
CA LYS A 285 27.70 16.02 -3.03
C LYS A 285 26.26 15.64 -3.39
N ALA A 286 26.06 14.61 -4.19
CA ALA A 286 24.75 14.13 -4.60
C ALA A 286 23.87 13.74 -3.39
N ALA A 287 24.46 13.02 -2.43
CA ALA A 287 23.77 12.63 -1.20
C ALA A 287 23.36 13.82 -0.35
N GLN A 288 24.25 14.80 -0.19
CA GLN A 288 23.98 16.01 0.56
C GLN A 288 22.86 16.81 -0.12
N TRP A 289 22.98 17.07 -1.40
CA TRP A 289 21.97 17.79 -2.17
C TRP A 289 20.59 17.08 -2.13
N CYS A 290 20.53 15.76 -2.34
CA CYS A 290 19.28 15.02 -2.26
C CYS A 290 18.61 15.09 -0.89
N VAL A 291 19.40 15.16 0.19
CA VAL A 291 18.86 15.33 1.55
C VAL A 291 18.34 16.75 1.76
N GLU A 292 19.03 17.77 1.29
CA GLU A 292 18.59 19.17 1.35
C GLU A 292 17.29 19.39 0.58
N GLN A 293 17.14 18.77 -0.59
CA GLN A 293 15.91 18.83 -1.40
C GLN A 293 14.78 17.95 -0.86
N GLY A 294 15.00 17.19 0.23
CA GLY A 294 14.00 16.29 0.78
C GLY A 294 13.73 15.03 -0.05
N LEU A 295 14.48 14.82 -1.14
CA LEU A 295 14.35 13.65 -2.03
C LEU A 295 14.82 12.35 -1.36
N MET A 296 15.78 12.46 -0.45
CA MET A 296 16.29 11.35 0.35
C MET A 296 16.44 11.77 1.82
N LYS A 297 16.36 10.81 2.74
CA LYS A 297 16.49 11.09 4.19
C LYS A 297 17.81 10.58 4.73
N ARG A 298 18.39 11.26 5.72
CA ARG A 298 19.49 10.73 6.56
C ARG A 298 18.97 9.51 7.34
N ARG A 299 19.81 8.54 7.63
CA ARG A 299 19.51 7.47 8.58
C ARG A 299 19.50 8.01 10.01
N LEU A 300 18.85 7.29 10.94
CA LEU A 300 18.73 7.69 12.34
C LEU A 300 20.09 7.91 13.04
N ASN A 301 21.16 7.26 12.55
CA ASN A 301 22.54 7.43 13.04
C ASN A 301 23.30 8.59 12.36
N GLY A 302 22.63 9.45 11.60
CA GLY A 302 23.23 10.57 10.87
C GLY A 302 23.99 10.21 9.60
N ARG A 303 24.13 8.92 9.28
CA ARG A 303 24.82 8.42 8.07
C ARG A 303 23.91 8.45 6.85
N PHE A 304 24.53 8.38 5.68
CA PHE A 304 23.80 8.24 4.41
C PHE A 304 23.44 6.77 4.12
N GLY A 305 24.34 5.84 4.33
CA GLY A 305 24.20 4.40 4.06
C GLY A 305 24.21 4.12 2.55
N PRO A 306 25.31 4.39 1.83
CA PRO A 306 25.40 4.38 0.37
C PRO A 306 24.99 3.04 -0.26
N ASP A 307 25.30 1.91 0.38
CA ASP A 307 25.02 0.56 -0.12
C ASP A 307 23.56 0.10 0.17
N GLY A 308 22.78 0.89 0.90
CA GLY A 308 21.41 0.57 1.20
C GLY A 308 20.53 0.59 -0.05
N THR A 309 19.55 -0.29 -0.14
CA THR A 309 18.58 -0.30 -1.24
C THR A 309 17.58 0.87 -1.14
N VAL A 310 17.13 1.37 -2.28
CA VAL A 310 16.02 2.31 -2.39
C VAL A 310 14.92 1.66 -3.21
N PRO A 311 13.70 1.57 -2.72
CA PRO A 311 12.60 1.04 -3.51
C PRO A 311 12.36 1.87 -4.78
N ALA A 312 12.11 1.19 -5.91
CA ALA A 312 11.98 1.83 -7.22
C ALA A 312 10.88 2.90 -7.27
N TYR A 313 9.79 2.72 -6.52
CA TYR A 313 8.73 3.72 -6.45
C TYR A 313 9.20 5.04 -5.80
N ARG A 314 10.10 5.00 -4.80
CA ARG A 314 10.68 6.22 -4.20
C ARG A 314 11.55 6.95 -5.21
N ILE A 315 12.34 6.19 -5.97
CA ILE A 315 13.17 6.74 -7.03
C ILE A 315 12.30 7.37 -8.12
N LEU A 316 11.24 6.67 -8.54
CA LEU A 316 10.29 7.16 -9.53
C LEU A 316 9.61 8.46 -9.10
N ASN A 317 9.18 8.54 -7.84
CA ASN A 317 8.54 9.75 -7.31
C ASN A 317 9.52 10.93 -7.24
N ALA A 318 10.74 10.70 -6.73
CA ALA A 318 11.78 11.72 -6.69
C ALA A 318 12.19 12.17 -8.11
N TYR A 319 12.31 11.25 -9.05
CA TYR A 319 12.62 11.53 -10.44
C TYR A 319 11.54 12.39 -11.12
N ARG A 320 10.27 12.04 -10.91
CA ARG A 320 9.13 12.84 -11.42
C ARG A 320 9.06 14.24 -10.81
N GLN A 321 9.40 14.39 -9.53
CA GLN A 321 9.45 15.69 -8.88
C GLN A 321 10.49 16.62 -9.54
N LEU A 322 11.54 16.06 -10.14
CA LEU A 322 12.59 16.83 -10.83
C LEU A 322 12.28 17.08 -12.30
N THR A 323 11.52 16.21 -12.94
CA THR A 323 11.29 16.27 -14.41
C THR A 323 9.90 16.80 -14.79
N GLY A 324 9.00 17.00 -13.83
CA GLY A 324 7.64 17.53 -14.02
C GLY A 324 6.63 16.43 -14.26
#